data_478bf88ba41fa69219faa411b51b2c51
#
_entry.id   478bf88ba41fa69219faa411b51b2c51
#
_cell.length_a   1.000
_cell.length_b   1.000
_cell.length_c   1.000
_cell.angle_alpha   90.00
_cell.angle_beta   90.00
_cell.angle_gamma   90.00
#
_symmetry.space_group_name_H-M   'P 1'
#
loop_
_entity.id
_entity.type
_entity.pdbx_description
1 polymer ?
#
loop_
_entity_poly.entity_id
_entity_poly.type
_entity_poly.pdbx_seq_one_letter_code
_entity_poly.pdbx_strand_id
1 'polypeptide(L)'
;MHEGTYDDKITKGDNYEHTFLGEPTGLQKKSVNFTTIEEERLSKVVLVVDDDPDMTSVFSLGLQDEGFEVYTYNDPLEVLSQFRRNFYDLLLVDINMPKMNGIDLSRKLLELDSNVKICFITAGEANIEVLRELYPTRGIGCFIRKPVTIGELVRRVRAELD
;
A
#
# COMPACT_ATOMS: atom_id res chain seq x y z
N MET A 1 -46.39 -25.65 -10.63
CA MET A 1 -44.95 -25.88 -10.69
C MET A 1 -44.40 -25.34 -11.99
N HIS A 2 -43.80 -24.17 -11.96
CA HIS A 2 -43.00 -23.66 -13.06
C HIS A 2 -41.68 -23.19 -12.47
N GLU A 3 -40.67 -23.96 -12.78
CA GLU A 3 -39.26 -23.59 -12.55
C GLU A 3 -38.87 -22.54 -13.60
N GLY A 4 -38.54 -21.34 -13.13
CA GLY A 4 -37.94 -20.31 -13.95
C GLY A 4 -36.43 -20.39 -13.85
N THR A 5 -35.79 -20.84 -14.90
CA THR A 5 -34.32 -20.79 -15.05
C THR A 5 -33.89 -19.35 -15.24
N TYR A 6 -33.10 -18.82 -14.34
CA TYR A 6 -32.37 -17.57 -14.51
C TYR A 6 -31.16 -17.81 -15.41
N ASP A 7 -31.18 -17.20 -16.57
CA ASP A 7 -30.06 -17.19 -17.51
C ASP A 7 -29.16 -15.98 -17.20
N ASP A 8 -28.05 -16.22 -16.48
CA ASP A 8 -27.04 -15.22 -16.15
C ASP A 8 -26.16 -14.94 -17.37
N LYS A 9 -26.56 -14.01 -18.21
CA LYS A 9 -25.64 -13.35 -19.15
C LYS A 9 -25.50 -11.89 -18.78
N ILE A 10 -24.55 -11.60 -17.87
CA ILE A 10 -24.11 -10.23 -17.65
C ILE A 10 -23.13 -9.86 -18.76
N THR A 11 -23.60 -9.13 -19.73
CA THR A 11 -22.76 -8.50 -20.75
C THR A 11 -22.19 -7.20 -20.19
N LYS A 12 -20.87 -7.01 -20.34
CA LYS A 12 -20.18 -5.77 -20.01
C LYS A 12 -20.82 -4.61 -20.75
N GLY A 13 -21.39 -3.66 -20.01
CA GLY A 13 -21.78 -2.38 -20.58
C GLY A 13 -23.16 -1.82 -20.20
N ASP A 14 -23.90 -2.47 -19.34
CA ASP A 14 -25.25 -1.99 -19.03
C ASP A 14 -25.25 -0.96 -17.91
N ASN A 15 -25.60 0.28 -18.27
CA ASN A 15 -25.93 1.35 -17.34
C ASN A 15 -27.29 1.02 -16.68
N TYR A 16 -27.25 0.70 -15.39
CA TYR A 16 -28.48 0.57 -14.60
C TYR A 16 -28.98 1.96 -14.22
N GLU A 17 -30.08 2.39 -14.89
CA GLU A 17 -30.88 3.51 -14.42
C GLU A 17 -31.80 3.06 -13.29
N HIS A 18 -31.45 3.40 -12.05
CA HIS A 18 -32.42 3.32 -10.96
C HIS A 18 -33.33 4.53 -11.01
N THR A 19 -34.55 4.31 -11.49
CA THR A 19 -35.60 5.30 -11.39
C THR A 19 -36.27 5.21 -10.03
N PHE A 20 -35.98 6.20 -9.18
CA PHE A 20 -36.77 6.43 -7.96
C PHE A 20 -38.07 7.18 -8.36
N LEU A 21 -39.21 6.52 -8.13
CA LEU A 21 -40.53 7.18 -8.24
C LEU A 21 -40.77 8.00 -6.97
N GLY A 22 -40.70 9.31 -7.11
CA GLY A 22 -41.02 10.24 -6.05
C GLY A 22 -40.28 11.57 -6.21
N GLU A 23 -40.98 12.58 -6.73
CA GLU A 23 -40.49 13.94 -6.90
C GLU A 23 -39.80 14.55 -5.68
N PRO A 24 -38.86 15.51 -5.82
CA PRO A 24 -39.07 16.80 -6.49
C PRO A 24 -37.84 17.41 -7.20
N THR A 25 -38.14 18.23 -8.17
CA THR A 25 -37.46 19.42 -8.69
C THR A 25 -35.99 19.64 -8.29
N GLY A 26 -35.09 19.54 -9.26
CA GLY A 26 -33.89 20.35 -9.28
C GLY A 26 -32.58 19.69 -8.92
N LEU A 27 -32.48 18.37 -8.76
CA LEU A 27 -31.20 17.70 -8.55
C LEU A 27 -30.65 17.16 -9.88
N GLN A 28 -29.58 17.78 -10.35
CA GLN A 28 -28.82 17.25 -11.47
C GLN A 28 -28.41 15.79 -11.18
N LYS A 29 -28.80 14.89 -12.09
CA LYS A 29 -28.33 13.50 -12.06
C LYS A 29 -26.80 13.47 -12.20
N LYS A 30 -26.08 13.28 -11.12
CA LYS A 30 -24.68 12.85 -11.18
C LYS A 30 -24.70 11.37 -11.53
N SER A 31 -24.34 11.05 -12.76
CA SER A 31 -24.01 9.67 -13.12
C SER A 31 -22.74 9.27 -12.36
N VAL A 32 -22.89 8.38 -11.40
CA VAL A 32 -21.76 7.79 -10.69
C VAL A 32 -21.25 6.64 -11.56
N ASN A 33 -20.13 6.86 -12.22
CA ASN A 33 -19.45 5.79 -12.94
C ASN A 33 -18.84 4.83 -11.91
N PHE A 34 -19.25 3.57 -11.96
CA PHE A 34 -18.75 2.49 -11.08
C PHE A 34 -17.23 2.30 -11.16
N THR A 35 -16.60 2.65 -12.27
CA THR A 35 -15.15 2.64 -12.47
C THR A 35 -14.41 3.63 -11.57
N THR A 36 -15.06 4.66 -11.04
CA THR A 36 -14.43 5.69 -10.19
C THR A 36 -14.39 5.27 -8.71
N ILE A 37 -15.16 4.26 -8.30
CA ILE A 37 -15.24 3.82 -6.90
C ILE A 37 -14.03 2.96 -6.50
N GLU A 38 -13.38 2.29 -7.44
CA GLU A 38 -12.16 1.50 -7.17
C GLU A 38 -10.89 2.37 -7.05
N GLU A 39 -10.91 3.61 -7.52
CA GLU A 39 -9.73 4.49 -7.52
C GLU A 39 -9.60 5.40 -6.28
N GLU A 40 -10.67 5.59 -5.50
CA GLU A 40 -10.62 6.43 -4.29
C GLU A 40 -10.57 5.61 -2.99
N ARG A 41 -9.48 4.90 -2.75
CA ARG A 41 -9.14 4.58 -1.37
C ARG A 41 -8.82 5.89 -0.64
N LEU A 42 -9.67 6.24 0.34
CA LEU A 42 -9.54 7.49 1.12
C LEU A 42 -8.23 7.55 1.91
N SER A 43 -7.62 6.40 2.24
CA SER A 43 -6.36 6.31 2.97
C SER A 43 -5.30 5.55 2.16
N LYS A 44 -4.06 6.03 2.24
CA LYS A 44 -2.91 5.31 1.70
C LYS A 44 -2.52 4.16 2.63
N VAL A 45 -2.14 3.04 2.03
CA VAL A 45 -1.79 1.81 2.75
C VAL A 45 -0.27 1.64 2.80
N VAL A 46 0.25 1.56 4.01
CA VAL A 46 1.68 1.36 4.28
C VAL A 46 1.90 -0.01 4.91
N LEU A 47 2.85 -0.76 4.37
CA LEU A 47 3.34 -1.99 4.97
C LEU A 47 4.67 -1.71 5.68
N VAL A 48 4.75 -2.00 6.97
CA VAL A 48 5.96 -1.87 7.78
C VAL A 48 6.55 -3.24 8.05
N VAL A 49 7.81 -3.42 7.70
CA VAL A 49 8.57 -4.67 7.92
C VAL A 49 9.84 -4.38 8.70
N ASP A 50 9.91 -4.88 9.91
CA ASP A 50 11.07 -4.77 10.81
C ASP A 50 11.04 -5.98 11.76
N ASP A 51 12.16 -6.64 11.99
CA ASP A 51 12.25 -7.81 12.89
C ASP A 51 12.05 -7.45 14.37
N ASP A 52 12.11 -6.16 14.71
CA ASP A 52 11.81 -5.66 16.05
C ASP A 52 10.32 -5.29 16.19
N PRO A 53 9.53 -6.05 16.98
CA PRO A 53 8.11 -5.78 17.19
C PRO A 53 7.82 -4.41 17.84
N ASP A 54 8.72 -3.90 18.65
CA ASP A 54 8.58 -2.58 19.28
C ASP A 54 8.66 -1.49 18.22
N MET A 55 9.57 -1.63 17.26
CA MET A 55 9.71 -0.68 16.16
C MET A 55 8.50 -0.70 15.23
N THR A 56 8.01 -1.86 14.85
CA THR A 56 6.79 -1.95 14.02
C THR A 56 5.57 -1.36 14.72
N SER A 57 5.45 -1.57 16.03
CA SER A 57 4.36 -1.00 16.84
C SER A 57 4.43 0.51 16.89
N VAL A 58 5.59 1.08 17.17
CA VAL A 58 5.78 2.54 17.25
C VAL A 58 5.54 3.20 15.90
N PHE A 59 6.06 2.66 14.82
CA PHE A 59 5.86 3.19 13.47
C PHE A 59 4.41 3.07 13.03
N SER A 60 3.78 1.94 13.32
CA SER A 60 2.36 1.73 13.01
C SER A 60 1.47 2.75 13.69
N LEU A 61 1.63 2.95 14.98
CA LEU A 61 0.84 3.94 15.73
C LEU A 61 1.04 5.35 15.18
N GLY A 62 2.29 5.76 14.96
CA GLY A 62 2.59 7.09 14.45
C GLY A 62 2.02 7.35 13.05
N LEU A 63 2.06 6.35 12.16
CA LEU A 63 1.48 6.46 10.82
C LEU A 63 -0.06 6.43 10.85
N GLN A 64 -0.65 5.59 11.71
CA GLN A 64 -2.11 5.52 11.87
C GLN A 64 -2.70 6.84 12.41
N ASP A 65 -2.03 7.48 13.36
CA ASP A 65 -2.43 8.79 13.90
C ASP A 65 -2.47 9.87 12.80
N GLU A 66 -1.71 9.69 11.75
CA GLU A 66 -1.63 10.58 10.59
C GLU A 66 -2.56 10.18 9.42
N GLY A 67 -3.41 9.18 9.63
CA GLY A 67 -4.44 8.77 8.68
C GLY A 67 -4.05 7.69 7.68
N PHE A 68 -2.88 7.06 7.83
CA PHE A 68 -2.49 5.91 7.02
C PHE A 68 -3.17 4.63 7.50
N GLU A 69 -3.50 3.74 6.58
CA GLU A 69 -3.81 2.35 6.90
C GLU A 69 -2.49 1.57 6.97
N VAL A 70 -2.22 0.87 8.07
CA VAL A 70 -0.91 0.27 8.31
C VAL A 70 -1.01 -1.22 8.60
N TYR A 71 -0.18 -1.99 7.91
CA TYR A 71 0.04 -3.41 8.16
C TYR A 71 1.48 -3.61 8.60
N THR A 72 1.73 -4.57 9.48
CA THR A 72 3.05 -4.83 10.04
C THR A 72 3.42 -6.30 9.96
N TYR A 73 4.69 -6.58 9.66
CA TYR A 73 5.28 -7.91 9.74
C TYR A 73 6.65 -7.84 10.40
N ASN A 74 6.97 -8.88 11.18
CA ASN A 74 8.27 -9.00 11.84
C ASN A 74 9.14 -10.12 11.25
N ASP A 75 8.61 -10.88 10.30
CA ASP A 75 9.33 -11.93 9.58
C ASP A 75 9.25 -11.68 8.06
N PRO A 76 10.41 -11.48 7.38
CA PRO A 76 10.42 -11.24 5.94
C PRO A 76 9.87 -12.41 5.12
N LEU A 77 9.95 -13.64 5.61
CA LEU A 77 9.40 -14.81 4.92
C LEU A 77 7.87 -14.85 4.99
N GLU A 78 7.32 -14.37 6.09
CA GLU A 78 5.86 -14.23 6.24
C GLU A 78 5.31 -13.19 5.28
N VAL A 79 6.01 -12.07 5.10
CA VAL A 79 5.65 -11.05 4.10
C VAL A 79 5.52 -11.67 2.72
N LEU A 80 6.52 -12.44 2.29
CA LEU A 80 6.51 -13.07 0.96
C LEU A 80 5.32 -13.99 0.75
N SER A 81 4.92 -14.75 1.78
CA SER A 81 3.82 -15.69 1.70
C SER A 81 2.44 -15.02 1.72
N GLN A 82 2.33 -13.83 2.32
CA GLN A 82 1.06 -13.14 2.55
C GLN A 82 0.93 -11.83 1.76
N PHE A 83 1.90 -11.50 0.91
CA PHE A 83 1.91 -10.24 0.17
C PHE A 83 0.71 -10.12 -0.77
N ARG A 84 0.02 -8.99 -0.69
CA ARG A 84 -1.13 -8.66 -1.54
C ARG A 84 -0.72 -7.68 -2.64
N ARG A 85 -0.76 -8.12 -3.89
CA ARG A 85 -0.46 -7.29 -5.06
C ARG A 85 -1.47 -6.15 -5.21
N ASN A 86 -1.01 -5.00 -5.67
CA ASN A 86 -1.83 -3.79 -5.91
C ASN A 86 -2.62 -3.33 -4.68
N PHE A 87 -2.14 -3.67 -3.50
CA PHE A 87 -2.79 -3.34 -2.24
C PHE A 87 -2.05 -2.26 -1.45
N TYR A 88 -0.73 -2.34 -1.41
CA TYR A 88 0.10 -1.41 -0.66
C TYR A 88 0.55 -0.25 -1.55
N ASP A 89 0.52 0.97 -1.02
CA ASP A 89 1.04 2.16 -1.69
C ASP A 89 2.53 2.33 -1.42
N LEU A 90 2.99 1.95 -0.23
CA LEU A 90 4.39 2.06 0.19
C LEU A 90 4.79 0.92 1.14
N LEU A 91 6.01 0.44 0.95
CA LEU A 91 6.68 -0.48 1.87
C LEU A 91 7.75 0.29 2.65
N LEU A 92 7.71 0.19 3.97
CA LEU A 92 8.71 0.71 4.89
C LEU A 92 9.48 -0.48 5.44
N VAL A 93 10.70 -0.71 4.98
CA VAL A 93 11.42 -1.97 5.18
C VAL A 93 12.76 -1.73 5.86
N ASP A 94 12.98 -2.40 7.00
CA ASP A 94 14.32 -2.48 7.61
C ASP A 94 15.28 -3.28 6.72
N ILE A 95 16.48 -2.77 6.53
CA ILE A 95 17.52 -3.46 5.73
C ILE A 95 18.07 -4.65 6.49
N ASN A 96 18.37 -4.50 7.78
CA ASN A 96 19.06 -5.50 8.58
C ASN A 96 18.06 -6.38 9.34
N MET A 97 17.67 -7.49 8.74
CA MET A 97 16.80 -8.49 9.34
C MET A 97 17.43 -9.88 9.25
N PRO A 98 17.17 -10.78 10.23
CA PRO A 98 17.54 -12.18 10.10
C PRO A 98 16.79 -12.86 8.97
N LYS A 99 17.25 -14.01 8.49
CA LYS A 99 16.69 -14.85 7.43
C LYS A 99 16.78 -14.24 6.03
N MET A 100 16.41 -12.98 5.85
CA MET A 100 16.46 -12.27 4.58
C MET A 100 16.62 -10.77 4.86
N ASN A 101 17.58 -10.11 4.25
CA ASN A 101 17.72 -8.66 4.38
C ASN A 101 16.61 -7.92 3.61
N GLY A 102 16.37 -6.67 3.99
CA GLY A 102 15.29 -5.87 3.42
C GLY A 102 15.44 -5.58 1.93
N ILE A 103 16.67 -5.56 1.41
CA ILE A 103 16.93 -5.31 -0.01
C ILE A 103 16.51 -6.52 -0.84
N ASP A 104 16.88 -7.72 -0.44
CA ASP A 104 16.48 -8.94 -1.14
C ASP A 104 14.98 -9.18 -1.06
N LEU A 105 14.37 -8.89 0.11
CA LEU A 105 12.93 -8.91 0.27
C LEU A 105 12.26 -7.96 -0.71
N SER A 106 12.71 -6.71 -0.74
CA SER A 106 12.12 -5.67 -1.60
C SER A 106 12.23 -6.00 -3.08
N ARG A 107 13.35 -6.61 -3.50
CA ARG A 107 13.52 -7.07 -4.88
C ARG A 107 12.46 -8.10 -5.26
N LYS A 108 12.22 -9.08 -4.38
CA LYS A 108 11.19 -10.10 -4.61
C LYS A 108 9.78 -9.52 -4.63
N LEU A 109 9.51 -8.55 -3.75
CA LEU A 109 8.20 -7.88 -3.71
C LEU A 109 7.95 -7.01 -4.94
N LEU A 110 8.98 -6.34 -5.47
CA LEU A 110 8.88 -5.59 -6.73
C LEU A 110 8.64 -6.47 -7.96
N GLU A 111 9.09 -7.72 -7.95
CA GLU A 111 8.72 -8.71 -8.98
C GLU A 111 7.23 -9.06 -8.93
N LEU A 112 6.63 -9.02 -7.74
CA LEU A 112 5.21 -9.28 -7.54
C LEU A 112 4.34 -8.05 -7.84
N ASP A 113 4.82 -6.86 -7.47
CA ASP A 113 4.12 -5.59 -7.64
C ASP A 113 5.13 -4.47 -7.95
N SER A 114 5.25 -4.12 -9.21
CA SER A 114 6.21 -3.11 -9.67
C SER A 114 5.79 -1.67 -9.40
N ASN A 115 4.55 -1.45 -8.95
CA ASN A 115 4.00 -0.11 -8.72
C ASN A 115 4.18 0.37 -7.27
N VAL A 116 4.47 -0.55 -6.34
CA VAL A 116 4.65 -0.19 -4.94
C VAL A 116 5.94 0.61 -4.75
N LYS A 117 5.88 1.63 -3.91
CA LYS A 117 7.06 2.42 -3.51
C LYS A 117 7.74 1.80 -2.30
N ILE A 118 9.05 1.95 -2.21
CA ILE A 118 9.84 1.41 -1.10
C ILE A 118 10.65 2.50 -0.43
N CYS A 119 10.52 2.59 0.90
CA CYS A 119 11.43 3.32 1.77
C CYS A 119 12.20 2.34 2.64
N PHE A 120 13.51 2.39 2.58
CA PHE A 120 14.35 1.61 3.47
C PHE A 120 14.62 2.34 4.78
N ILE A 121 14.61 1.57 5.88
CA ILE A 121 15.11 2.03 7.17
C ILE A 121 16.39 1.26 7.51
N THR A 122 17.39 1.93 8.04
CA THR A 122 18.64 1.30 8.44
C THR A 122 19.21 1.91 9.71
N ALA A 123 19.68 1.05 10.63
CA ALA A 123 20.41 1.45 11.83
C ALA A 123 21.92 1.57 11.62
N GLY A 124 22.45 1.04 10.52
CA GLY A 124 23.89 0.93 10.28
C GLY A 124 24.47 2.04 9.42
N GLU A 125 25.80 2.02 9.30
CA GLU A 125 26.56 2.83 8.34
C GLU A 125 26.38 2.30 6.89
N ALA A 126 25.16 1.96 6.51
CA ALA A 126 24.89 1.60 5.14
C ALA A 126 25.21 2.80 4.25
N ASN A 127 26.18 2.63 3.36
CA ASN A 127 26.44 3.64 2.35
C ASN A 127 25.26 3.66 1.37
N ILE A 128 24.35 4.58 1.60
CA ILE A 128 23.12 4.74 0.81
C ILE A 128 23.45 4.97 -0.67
N GLU A 129 24.55 5.65 -0.97
CA GLU A 129 25.00 5.92 -2.34
C GLU A 129 25.40 4.62 -3.05
N VAL A 130 26.17 3.76 -2.35
CA VAL A 130 26.53 2.42 -2.86
C VAL A 130 25.29 1.54 -3.05
N LEU A 131 24.34 1.60 -2.13
CA LEU A 131 23.08 0.86 -2.25
C LEU A 131 22.26 1.33 -3.46
N ARG A 132 22.21 2.62 -3.73
CA ARG A 132 21.53 3.19 -4.91
C ARG A 132 22.21 2.77 -6.22
N GLU A 133 23.54 2.70 -6.23
CA GLU A 133 24.31 2.27 -7.40
C GLU A 133 24.19 0.76 -7.66
N LEU A 134 24.28 -0.04 -6.61
CA LEU A 134 24.18 -1.51 -6.72
C LEU A 134 22.77 -2.01 -7.01
N TYR A 135 21.76 -1.26 -6.59
CA TYR A 135 20.35 -1.59 -6.75
C TYR A 135 19.59 -0.46 -7.41
N PRO A 136 19.82 -0.18 -8.71
CA PRO A 136 19.10 0.84 -9.46
C PRO A 136 17.67 0.36 -9.76
N THR A 137 16.90 0.07 -8.73
CA THR A 137 15.52 -0.40 -8.86
C THR A 137 14.57 0.78 -8.95
N ARG A 138 13.75 0.80 -9.97
CA ARG A 138 12.57 1.65 -10.02
C ARG A 138 11.69 1.30 -8.82
N GLY A 139 11.24 2.29 -8.07
CA GLY A 139 10.39 2.08 -6.90
C GLY A 139 11.08 2.31 -5.55
N ILE A 140 12.42 2.41 -5.49
CA ILE A 140 13.10 2.84 -4.26
C ILE A 140 12.97 4.35 -4.15
N GLY A 141 12.08 4.78 -3.24
CA GLY A 141 11.79 6.19 -3.01
C GLY A 141 12.77 6.83 -2.04
N CYS A 142 12.96 6.24 -0.86
CA CYS A 142 13.74 6.89 0.18
C CYS A 142 14.55 5.93 1.05
N PHE A 143 15.53 6.52 1.73
CA PHE A 143 16.31 5.87 2.80
C PHE A 143 16.17 6.70 4.07
N ILE A 144 15.82 6.04 5.16
CA ILE A 144 15.65 6.64 6.46
C ILE A 144 16.67 6.02 7.41
N ARG A 145 17.44 6.86 8.08
CA ARG A 145 18.45 6.41 9.04
C ARG A 145 17.87 6.39 10.46
N LYS A 146 18.04 5.29 11.17
CA LYS A 146 17.75 5.21 12.62
C LYS A 146 18.89 5.88 13.42
N PRO A 147 18.58 6.54 14.56
CA PRO A 147 17.25 6.76 15.12
C PRO A 147 16.46 7.80 14.32
N VAL A 148 15.16 7.60 14.19
CA VAL A 148 14.24 8.51 13.48
C VAL A 148 13.07 8.85 14.39
N THR A 149 12.67 10.11 14.42
CA THR A 149 11.44 10.53 15.13
C THR A 149 10.21 10.17 14.30
N ILE A 150 9.07 9.99 14.96
CA ILE A 150 7.80 9.72 14.26
C ILE A 150 7.47 10.86 13.29
N GLY A 151 7.66 12.11 13.68
CA GLY A 151 7.42 13.26 12.80
C GLY A 151 8.27 13.23 11.54
N GLU A 152 9.55 12.86 11.63
CA GLU A 152 10.41 12.72 10.47
C GLU A 152 10.01 11.53 9.59
N LEU A 153 9.68 10.39 10.21
CA LEU A 153 9.18 9.20 9.49
C LEU A 153 7.92 9.55 8.67
N VAL A 154 6.94 10.15 9.29
CA VAL A 154 5.68 10.58 8.66
C VAL A 154 5.96 11.54 7.51
N ARG A 155 6.81 12.53 7.73
CA ARG A 155 7.18 13.51 6.69
C ARG A 155 7.79 12.83 5.48
N ARG A 156 8.68 11.85 5.68
CA ARG A 156 9.31 11.08 4.60
C ARG A 156 8.30 10.23 3.84
N VAL A 157 7.45 9.51 4.56
CA VAL A 157 6.40 8.66 3.95
C VAL A 157 5.45 9.51 3.12
N ARG A 158 5.01 10.66 3.62
CA ARG A 158 4.16 11.59 2.87
C ARG A 158 4.83 12.10 1.60
N ALA A 159 6.09 12.50 1.69
CA ALA A 159 6.83 12.99 0.54
C ALA A 159 6.92 11.97 -0.61
N GLU A 160 6.93 10.68 -0.29
CA GLU A 160 6.95 9.62 -1.30
C GLU A 160 5.56 9.33 -1.88
N LEU A 161 4.49 9.59 -1.14
CA LEU A 161 3.12 9.25 -1.52
C LEU A 161 2.34 10.41 -2.17
N ASP A 162 2.82 11.62 -1.98
CA ASP A 162 2.19 12.84 -2.54
C ASP A 162 2.53 13.13 -4.02
#